data_bda85b4ecfd06951b71f9fd54f5be76f
#
_entry.id   bda85b4ecfd06951b71f9fd54f5be76f
#
_cell.length_a   1.000
_cell.length_b   1.000
_cell.length_c   1.000
_cell.angle_alpha   90.00
_cell.angle_beta   90.00
_cell.angle_gamma   90.00
#
_symmetry.space_group_name_H-M   'P 1'
#
loop_
_entity.id
_entity.type
_entity.pdbx_description
1 polymer ?
#
loop_
_entity_poly.entity_id
_entity_poly.type
_entity_poly.pdbx_seq_one_letter_code
_entity_poly.pdbx_strand_id
1 'polypeptide(L)'
;MYKLYTPKTATAETPVPGVLLLHGYQNDHETCAAYAIKLARRGAVVLCLDEYGHGSTTAGLINRGYVNHKVTVNYGEDSVEDGTFKTIGGQTRYKVMMNFSNLSFFDKHYTTDADGNSMTDSSAGGSYAYALLAAMDNVDPARLAISGHSMGTWSSWSVAANFCGTDVEPKAVVLQCGELFRDSAYDAANIHFNNVLLLQAKYDEFSYFRDYKNVVDDELLKSDLRTEFLGCTADEAAWNTTYGSFEDGTARRMELLNTNHRLTTHNAHGLATALTWFSDTIGLDLTLAPTDQVAMTKEALVLIAMLAAVASLMAVMELLLTTPFFSKAVQPLPGEASVKPNGAWWRGAIITMLLAAATYPFMTQLGHGLLPLPENIFRMTVGNGFLSWYLLLILIMLVTSIIGYQKNKKRGAQDGWQSMGLGTAAASGRMGWGLLGRCALLVLCMLAYLYVLLLICEKAFLLDFRFIWPFFKTFDAARFGQFCVYLPVFALFFILNNSKIMAPARCKATYLPGFKGFLGCWWRNALMMVGGILIIVLIEYIPFFMNIAPGADLLFGSTFGGPFMSLLILFVPQVLVFSVLCTYTYRRTGSVYVGALTAASLACWIVTGGSSML
;
A
#
# COMPACT_ATOMS: atom_id res chain seq x y z
N MET A 1 -13.36 -12.57 -3.19
CA MET A 1 -13.27 -13.00 -1.76
C MET A 1 -13.92 -11.91 -0.91
N TYR A 2 -14.53 -12.27 0.21
CA TYR A 2 -15.07 -11.29 1.16
C TYR A 2 -14.96 -11.81 2.59
N LYS A 3 -15.03 -10.89 3.55
CA LYS A 3 -15.14 -11.19 4.98
C LYS A 3 -16.45 -10.64 5.50
N LEU A 4 -17.19 -11.47 6.23
CA LEU A 4 -18.49 -11.14 6.80
C LEU A 4 -18.37 -10.97 8.31
N TYR A 5 -18.89 -9.87 8.82
CA TYR A 5 -19.03 -9.60 10.25
C TYR A 5 -20.51 -9.62 10.60
N THR A 6 -20.92 -10.61 11.39
CA THR A 6 -22.32 -10.81 11.74
C THR A 6 -22.51 -10.69 13.26
N PRO A 7 -23.33 -9.74 13.74
CA PRO A 7 -23.71 -9.70 15.14
C PRO A 7 -24.47 -10.96 15.55
N LYS A 8 -24.28 -11.42 16.77
CA LYS A 8 -25.02 -12.59 17.29
C LYS A 8 -26.53 -12.36 17.36
N THR A 9 -26.96 -11.10 17.39
CA THR A 9 -28.38 -10.68 17.43
C THR A 9 -29.04 -10.65 16.05
N ALA A 10 -28.26 -10.73 14.97
CA ALA A 10 -28.79 -10.74 13.61
C ALA A 10 -29.26 -12.14 13.22
N THR A 11 -30.56 -12.34 13.17
CA THR A 11 -31.20 -13.61 12.77
C THR A 11 -32.26 -13.34 11.71
N ALA A 12 -32.79 -14.38 11.10
CA ALA A 12 -33.89 -14.27 10.13
C ALA A 12 -35.18 -13.68 10.76
N GLU A 13 -35.37 -13.89 12.06
CA GLU A 13 -36.53 -13.33 12.79
C GLU A 13 -36.31 -11.87 13.21
N THR A 14 -35.04 -11.45 13.30
CA THR A 14 -34.63 -10.10 13.68
C THR A 14 -33.57 -9.57 12.71
N PRO A 15 -33.97 -9.29 11.46
CA PRO A 15 -33.02 -8.76 10.47
C PRO A 15 -32.54 -7.36 10.87
N VAL A 16 -31.26 -7.09 10.61
CA VAL A 16 -30.56 -5.88 11.02
C VAL A 16 -30.02 -5.12 9.82
N PRO A 17 -29.55 -3.86 9.98
CA PRO A 17 -28.95 -3.13 8.88
C PRO A 17 -27.78 -3.87 8.22
N GLY A 18 -27.62 -3.69 6.90
CA GLY A 18 -26.51 -4.23 6.12
C GLY A 18 -25.60 -3.13 5.59
N VAL A 19 -24.28 -3.31 5.69
CA VAL A 19 -23.31 -2.35 5.17
C VAL A 19 -22.26 -3.06 4.31
N LEU A 20 -22.12 -2.62 3.04
CA LEU A 20 -21.01 -3.02 2.17
C LEU A 20 -19.83 -2.09 2.38
N LEU A 21 -18.63 -2.65 2.59
CA LEU A 21 -17.39 -1.90 2.70
C LEU A 21 -16.42 -2.27 1.57
N LEU A 22 -15.89 -1.23 0.90
CA LEU A 22 -15.01 -1.30 -0.25
C LEU A 22 -13.68 -0.61 0.06
N HIS A 23 -12.58 -1.31 -0.20
CA HIS A 23 -11.24 -0.82 0.15
C HIS A 23 -10.62 0.04 -0.96
N GLY A 24 -9.51 0.70 -0.66
CA GLY A 24 -8.73 1.48 -1.62
C GLY A 24 -7.70 0.65 -2.40
N TYR A 25 -7.08 1.29 -3.39
CA TYR A 25 -6.01 0.70 -4.20
C TYR A 25 -4.83 0.21 -3.33
N GLN A 26 -4.28 -0.95 -3.66
CA GLN A 26 -3.21 -1.64 -2.93
C GLN A 26 -3.61 -2.09 -1.51
N ASN A 27 -4.89 -2.32 -1.28
CA ASN A 27 -5.46 -2.80 -0.02
C ASN A 27 -6.24 -4.10 -0.23
N ASP A 28 -7.04 -4.47 0.75
CA ASP A 28 -7.92 -5.62 0.75
C ASP A 28 -9.05 -5.45 1.78
N HIS A 29 -9.93 -6.44 1.89
CA HIS A 29 -11.06 -6.43 2.82
C HIS A 29 -10.66 -6.17 4.28
N GLU A 30 -9.45 -6.54 4.71
CA GLU A 30 -9.01 -6.32 6.10
C GLU A 30 -8.75 -4.84 6.42
N THR A 31 -8.49 -3.99 5.44
CA THR A 31 -8.39 -2.53 5.66
C THR A 31 -9.72 -1.94 6.12
N CYS A 32 -10.83 -2.57 5.75
CA CYS A 32 -12.17 -2.20 6.18
C CYS A 32 -12.49 -2.61 7.62
N ALA A 33 -11.64 -3.42 8.27
CA ALA A 33 -11.93 -4.00 9.58
C ALA A 33 -12.19 -2.95 10.68
N ALA A 34 -11.57 -1.76 10.59
CA ALA A 34 -11.83 -0.68 11.55
C ALA A 34 -13.31 -0.27 11.56
N TYR A 35 -13.90 -0.08 10.38
CA TYR A 35 -15.33 0.22 10.22
C TYR A 35 -16.18 -1.01 10.52
N ALA A 36 -15.83 -2.18 9.97
CA ALA A 36 -16.62 -3.40 10.11
C ALA A 36 -16.82 -3.82 11.56
N ILE A 37 -15.77 -3.82 12.37
CA ILE A 37 -15.84 -4.16 13.79
C ILE A 37 -16.76 -3.17 14.54
N LYS A 38 -16.73 -1.88 14.22
CA LYS A 38 -17.52 -0.87 14.90
C LYS A 38 -19.00 -0.94 14.53
N LEU A 39 -19.27 -1.16 13.24
CA LEU A 39 -20.62 -1.36 12.73
C LEU A 39 -21.24 -2.66 13.29
N ALA A 40 -20.50 -3.76 13.27
CA ALA A 40 -20.99 -5.04 13.81
C ALA A 40 -21.24 -4.99 15.32
N ARG A 41 -20.41 -4.28 16.09
CA ARG A 41 -20.65 -4.02 17.53
C ARG A 41 -21.93 -3.23 17.80
N ARG A 42 -22.46 -2.55 16.78
CA ARG A 42 -23.71 -1.76 16.85
C ARG A 42 -24.85 -2.38 16.06
N GLY A 43 -24.75 -3.67 15.82
CA GLY A 43 -25.85 -4.46 15.29
C GLY A 43 -25.97 -4.51 13.77
N ALA A 44 -25.02 -4.06 12.99
CA ALA A 44 -25.05 -4.21 11.53
C ALA A 44 -24.37 -5.51 11.05
N VAL A 45 -24.90 -6.15 10.03
CA VAL A 45 -24.17 -7.14 9.23
C VAL A 45 -23.29 -6.38 8.25
N VAL A 46 -21.99 -6.72 8.20
CA VAL A 46 -21.03 -5.98 7.37
C VAL A 46 -20.28 -6.94 6.47
N LEU A 47 -20.30 -6.65 5.17
CA LEU A 47 -19.54 -7.36 4.16
C LEU A 47 -18.38 -6.51 3.67
N CYS A 48 -17.16 -7.01 3.85
CA CYS A 48 -15.93 -6.39 3.36
C CYS A 48 -15.43 -7.16 2.14
N LEU A 49 -15.38 -6.54 0.97
CA LEU A 49 -15.03 -7.19 -0.30
C LEU A 49 -13.54 -7.03 -0.62
N ASP A 50 -12.91 -8.06 -1.18
CA ASP A 50 -11.72 -7.90 -2.01
C ASP A 50 -12.14 -7.51 -3.43
N GLU A 51 -11.90 -6.28 -3.81
CA GLU A 51 -12.18 -5.80 -5.17
C GLU A 51 -11.25 -6.46 -6.20
N TYR A 52 -11.63 -6.42 -7.47
CA TYR A 52 -10.84 -7.04 -8.55
C TYR A 52 -9.37 -6.64 -8.51
N GLY A 53 -8.50 -7.63 -8.69
CA GLY A 53 -7.05 -7.50 -8.64
C GLY A 53 -6.45 -7.39 -7.23
N HIS A 54 -7.24 -7.35 -6.17
CA HIS A 54 -6.79 -7.14 -4.81
C HIS A 54 -7.11 -8.33 -3.90
N GLY A 55 -6.45 -8.36 -2.74
CA GLY A 55 -6.68 -9.42 -1.74
C GLY A 55 -6.50 -10.81 -2.32
N SER A 56 -7.51 -11.66 -2.14
CA SER A 56 -7.56 -13.05 -2.62
C SER A 56 -8.62 -13.25 -3.72
N THR A 57 -9.02 -12.18 -4.42
CA THR A 57 -9.91 -12.30 -5.57
C THR A 57 -9.23 -13.01 -6.75
N THR A 58 -10.00 -13.81 -7.48
CA THR A 58 -9.51 -14.48 -8.71
C THR A 58 -9.63 -13.59 -9.96
N ALA A 59 -10.47 -12.55 -9.91
CA ALA A 59 -10.61 -11.59 -10.97
C ALA A 59 -9.45 -10.59 -10.95
N GLY A 60 -8.80 -10.36 -12.07
CA GLY A 60 -7.71 -9.40 -12.20
C GLY A 60 -8.22 -7.95 -12.26
N LEU A 61 -7.31 -7.02 -12.04
CA LEU A 61 -7.60 -5.58 -12.12
C LEU A 61 -8.09 -5.16 -13.51
N ILE A 62 -7.64 -5.86 -14.56
CA ILE A 62 -8.08 -5.68 -15.95
C ILE A 62 -9.58 -5.87 -16.16
N ASN A 63 -10.27 -6.57 -15.26
CA ASN A 63 -11.71 -6.76 -15.32
C ASN A 63 -12.48 -5.56 -14.77
N ARG A 64 -11.79 -4.58 -14.18
CA ARG A 64 -12.38 -3.34 -13.72
C ARG A 64 -12.57 -2.37 -14.89
N GLY A 65 -13.80 -2.00 -15.16
CA GLY A 65 -14.13 -0.94 -16.08
C GLY A 65 -13.95 0.45 -15.46
N TYR A 66 -14.23 1.45 -16.25
CA TYR A 66 -14.30 2.82 -15.78
C TYR A 66 -15.55 3.06 -14.95
N VAL A 67 -15.42 3.88 -13.94
CA VAL A 67 -16.58 4.41 -13.21
C VAL A 67 -17.28 5.42 -14.10
N ASN A 68 -18.59 5.24 -14.28
CA ASN A 68 -19.43 6.21 -14.98
C ASN A 68 -18.97 6.61 -16.39
N HIS A 69 -18.73 5.64 -17.23
CA HIS A 69 -18.33 5.88 -18.61
C HIS A 69 -19.14 6.92 -19.37
N LYS A 70 -20.42 7.02 -19.08
CA LYS A 70 -21.37 7.87 -19.79
C LYS A 70 -21.60 9.21 -19.11
N VAL A 71 -20.97 9.45 -17.97
CA VAL A 71 -21.16 10.67 -17.19
C VAL A 71 -20.12 11.70 -17.57
N THR A 72 -20.55 12.91 -17.89
CA THR A 72 -19.67 14.05 -18.08
C THR A 72 -19.26 14.60 -16.72
N VAL A 73 -17.97 14.72 -16.47
CA VAL A 73 -17.45 15.33 -15.25
C VAL A 73 -17.10 16.79 -15.54
N ASN A 74 -17.71 17.70 -14.80
CA ASN A 74 -17.47 19.13 -14.95
C ASN A 74 -16.49 19.62 -13.88
N TYR A 75 -15.53 20.42 -14.30
CA TYR A 75 -14.52 21.05 -13.46
C TYR A 75 -14.48 22.55 -13.76
N GLY A 76 -15.46 23.26 -13.23
CA GLY A 76 -15.64 24.68 -13.56
C GLY A 76 -16.17 24.89 -15.00
N GLU A 77 -15.56 25.78 -15.76
CA GLU A 77 -15.96 26.05 -17.16
C GLU A 77 -15.69 24.88 -18.11
N ASP A 78 -14.95 23.93 -17.65
CA ASP A 78 -14.52 22.79 -18.43
C ASP A 78 -15.38 21.56 -18.15
N SER A 79 -15.62 20.76 -19.17
CA SER A 79 -16.26 19.45 -19.06
C SER A 79 -15.38 18.37 -19.67
N VAL A 80 -15.41 17.20 -19.07
CA VAL A 80 -14.65 16.05 -19.55
C VAL A 80 -15.63 14.94 -19.87
N GLU A 81 -15.62 14.52 -21.12
CA GLU A 81 -16.32 13.33 -21.56
C GLU A 81 -15.53 12.08 -21.15
N ASP A 82 -16.21 10.95 -21.19
CA ASP A 82 -15.64 9.69 -20.78
C ASP A 82 -14.32 9.34 -21.47
N GLY A 83 -13.35 8.87 -20.69
CA GLY A 83 -12.07 8.40 -21.18
C GLY A 83 -11.10 9.50 -21.64
N THR A 84 -11.47 10.78 -21.58
CA THR A 84 -10.62 11.87 -22.04
C THR A 84 -9.79 12.49 -20.92
N PHE A 85 -8.72 13.17 -21.31
CA PHE A 85 -7.94 14.01 -20.41
C PHE A 85 -8.48 15.41 -20.38
N LYS A 86 -8.32 16.06 -19.23
CA LYS A 86 -8.66 17.45 -19.06
C LYS A 86 -7.53 18.24 -18.47
N THR A 87 -7.35 19.46 -18.95
CA THR A 87 -6.43 20.44 -18.36
C THR A 87 -7.19 21.45 -17.52
N ILE A 88 -6.85 21.53 -16.23
CA ILE A 88 -7.42 22.49 -15.28
C ILE A 88 -6.27 23.23 -14.62
N GLY A 89 -6.27 24.55 -14.66
CA GLY A 89 -5.20 25.35 -14.06
C GLY A 89 -3.80 25.02 -14.59
N GLY A 90 -3.70 24.57 -15.85
CA GLY A 90 -2.43 24.15 -16.47
C GLY A 90 -2.00 22.72 -16.16
N GLN A 91 -2.78 21.97 -15.38
CA GLN A 91 -2.52 20.57 -15.08
C GLN A 91 -3.45 19.66 -15.85
N THR A 92 -2.92 18.61 -16.43
CA THR A 92 -3.72 17.57 -17.09
C THR A 92 -4.33 16.64 -16.06
N ARG A 93 -5.64 16.52 -16.06
CA ARG A 93 -6.41 15.63 -15.21
C ARG A 93 -7.02 14.50 -16.02
N TYR A 94 -7.04 13.35 -15.42
CA TYR A 94 -7.72 12.19 -15.97
C TYR A 94 -9.07 12.02 -15.27
N LYS A 95 -10.11 11.88 -16.07
CA LYS A 95 -11.44 11.58 -15.56
C LYS A 95 -11.46 10.28 -14.76
N VAL A 96 -10.67 9.33 -15.22
CA VAL A 96 -10.59 8.01 -14.63
C VAL A 96 -9.38 7.92 -13.74
N MET A 97 -9.65 7.64 -12.54
CA MET A 97 -8.65 7.58 -11.51
C MET A 97 -7.68 6.45 -11.58
N MET A 98 -8.03 5.34 -12.14
CA MET A 98 -7.14 4.20 -12.30
C MET A 98 -5.97 4.51 -13.22
N ASN A 99 -5.94 5.73 -13.67
CA ASN A 99 -4.95 6.21 -14.57
C ASN A 99 -3.75 6.84 -13.88
N PHE A 100 -3.20 6.17 -12.93
CA PHE A 100 -2.00 6.63 -12.28
C PHE A 100 -0.79 6.66 -13.19
N SER A 101 -0.82 5.95 -14.29
CA SER A 101 0.38 5.75 -15.07
C SER A 101 0.15 5.45 -16.52
N ASN A 102 -0.95 4.83 -16.89
CA ASN A 102 -1.13 4.39 -18.26
C ASN A 102 -2.60 4.14 -18.59
N LEU A 103 -3.23 5.10 -19.26
CA LEU A 103 -4.59 4.95 -19.79
C LEU A 103 -4.69 3.74 -20.72
N SER A 104 -3.68 3.53 -21.55
CA SER A 104 -3.68 2.42 -22.50
C SER A 104 -3.72 1.06 -21.82
N PHE A 105 -3.35 0.98 -20.54
CA PHE A 105 -3.42 -0.24 -19.77
C PHE A 105 -4.86 -0.70 -19.55
N PHE A 106 -5.76 0.20 -19.19
CA PHE A 106 -7.17 -0.11 -18.99
C PHE A 106 -7.92 -0.25 -20.34
N ASP A 107 -7.57 0.55 -21.33
CA ASP A 107 -8.17 0.48 -22.66
C ASP A 107 -7.89 -0.82 -23.40
N LYS A 108 -6.77 -1.46 -23.13
CA LYS A 108 -6.36 -2.69 -23.80
C LYS A 108 -7.04 -3.96 -23.28
N HIS A 109 -7.62 -3.89 -22.10
CA HIS A 109 -8.04 -5.08 -21.36
C HIS A 109 -9.55 -5.19 -21.12
N TYR A 110 -10.35 -4.53 -21.94
CA TYR A 110 -11.79 -4.78 -21.93
C TYR A 110 -12.07 -6.22 -22.40
N THR A 111 -12.70 -6.98 -21.51
CA THR A 111 -13.32 -8.24 -21.94
C THR A 111 -14.62 -7.93 -22.66
N THR A 112 -14.87 -8.58 -23.76
CA THR A 112 -16.13 -8.52 -24.49
C THR A 112 -16.89 -9.84 -24.36
N ASP A 113 -18.23 -9.77 -24.32
CA ASP A 113 -19.08 -10.95 -24.43
C ASP A 113 -19.13 -11.46 -25.90
N ALA A 114 -19.89 -12.52 -26.15
CA ALA A 114 -20.05 -13.11 -27.48
C ALA A 114 -20.64 -12.12 -28.51
N ASP A 115 -21.34 -11.08 -28.03
CA ASP A 115 -21.99 -10.06 -28.86
C ASP A 115 -21.10 -8.81 -29.03
N GLY A 116 -19.88 -8.81 -28.46
CA GLY A 116 -18.93 -7.72 -28.55
C GLY A 116 -19.16 -6.58 -27.55
N ASN A 117 -20.05 -6.74 -26.55
CA ASN A 117 -20.25 -5.74 -25.51
C ASN A 117 -19.16 -5.82 -24.45
N SER A 118 -18.77 -4.70 -23.90
CA SER A 118 -17.81 -4.65 -22.80
C SER A 118 -18.37 -5.33 -21.56
N MET A 119 -17.64 -6.32 -21.02
CA MET A 119 -17.96 -7.03 -19.78
C MET A 119 -17.21 -6.47 -18.58
N THR A 120 -16.69 -5.26 -18.65
CA THR A 120 -16.02 -4.63 -17.52
C THR A 120 -17.04 -4.25 -16.45
N ASP A 121 -16.63 -4.43 -15.18
CA ASP A 121 -17.43 -4.09 -14.02
C ASP A 121 -16.82 -2.91 -13.26
N SER A 122 -17.41 -1.73 -13.40
CA SER A 122 -16.94 -0.51 -12.72
C SER A 122 -17.07 -0.59 -11.19
N SER A 123 -17.91 -1.46 -10.66
CA SER A 123 -18.03 -1.71 -9.22
C SER A 123 -16.95 -2.67 -8.68
N ALA A 124 -16.11 -3.24 -9.55
CA ALA A 124 -15.06 -4.20 -9.21
C ALA A 124 -15.55 -5.39 -8.35
N GLY A 125 -16.75 -5.89 -8.64
CA GLY A 125 -17.42 -6.94 -7.89
C GLY A 125 -18.34 -6.42 -6.77
N GLY A 126 -18.36 -5.11 -6.54
CA GLY A 126 -19.16 -4.48 -5.48
C GLY A 126 -20.65 -4.70 -5.65
N SER A 127 -21.17 -4.62 -6.88
CA SER A 127 -22.61 -4.83 -7.14
C SER A 127 -23.04 -6.27 -6.83
N TYR A 128 -22.20 -7.26 -7.16
CA TYR A 128 -22.48 -8.64 -6.79
C TYR A 128 -22.45 -8.84 -5.27
N ALA A 129 -21.47 -8.27 -4.57
CA ALA A 129 -21.35 -8.35 -3.12
C ALA A 129 -22.52 -7.65 -2.41
N TYR A 130 -22.99 -6.53 -2.94
CA TYR A 130 -24.14 -5.81 -2.42
C TYR A 130 -25.44 -6.61 -2.59
N ALA A 131 -25.67 -7.17 -3.78
CA ALA A 131 -26.83 -8.05 -4.01
C ALA A 131 -26.82 -9.27 -3.08
N LEU A 132 -25.64 -9.86 -2.85
CA LEU A 132 -25.47 -10.95 -1.89
C LEU A 132 -25.83 -10.51 -0.47
N LEU A 133 -25.35 -9.36 -0.02
CA LEU A 133 -25.65 -8.80 1.29
C LEU A 133 -27.17 -8.54 1.45
N ALA A 134 -27.79 -7.94 0.44
CA ALA A 134 -29.23 -7.64 0.44
C ALA A 134 -30.12 -8.90 0.48
N ALA A 135 -29.64 -10.02 -0.04
CA ALA A 135 -30.34 -11.29 -0.08
C ALA A 135 -30.16 -12.17 1.19
N MET A 136 -29.40 -11.71 2.18
CA MET A 136 -29.21 -12.47 3.43
C MET A 136 -30.44 -12.39 4.33
N ASP A 137 -30.93 -13.52 4.83
CA ASP A 137 -32.14 -13.59 5.67
C ASP A 137 -32.05 -12.74 6.95
N ASN A 138 -30.85 -12.55 7.47
CA ASN A 138 -30.55 -11.76 8.67
C ASN A 138 -30.26 -10.28 8.40
N VAL A 139 -30.44 -9.81 7.17
CA VAL A 139 -30.25 -8.42 6.75
C VAL A 139 -31.60 -7.83 6.35
N ASP A 140 -31.90 -6.63 6.84
CA ASP A 140 -33.05 -5.85 6.43
C ASP A 140 -32.75 -5.13 5.10
N PRO A 141 -33.40 -5.53 3.99
CA PRO A 141 -33.12 -4.95 2.67
C PRO A 141 -33.54 -3.47 2.55
N ALA A 142 -34.37 -2.97 3.45
CA ALA A 142 -34.75 -1.56 3.52
C ALA A 142 -33.71 -0.69 4.26
N ARG A 143 -32.69 -1.28 4.88
CA ARG A 143 -31.71 -0.62 5.75
C ARG A 143 -30.28 -0.94 5.30
N LEU A 144 -30.00 -0.68 4.02
CA LEU A 144 -28.70 -0.94 3.40
C LEU A 144 -27.89 0.32 3.21
N ALA A 145 -26.57 0.22 3.35
CA ALA A 145 -25.65 1.32 3.11
C ALA A 145 -24.32 0.82 2.52
N ILE A 146 -23.54 1.77 1.99
CA ILE A 146 -22.25 1.51 1.36
C ILE A 146 -21.20 2.46 1.95
N SER A 147 -19.98 2.00 2.14
CA SER A 147 -18.85 2.88 2.37
C SER A 147 -17.63 2.39 1.61
N GLY A 148 -16.89 3.32 1.01
CA GLY A 148 -15.66 3.02 0.30
C GLY A 148 -14.55 3.97 0.65
N HIS A 149 -13.30 3.53 0.51
CA HIS A 149 -12.11 4.36 0.68
C HIS A 149 -11.36 4.50 -0.66
N SER A 150 -10.98 5.74 -1.03
CA SER A 150 -10.12 5.94 -2.20
C SER A 150 -10.73 5.32 -3.47
N MET A 151 -10.06 4.36 -4.09
CA MET A 151 -10.58 3.58 -5.21
C MET A 151 -11.95 2.96 -4.91
N GLY A 152 -12.18 2.49 -3.70
CA GLY A 152 -13.46 1.93 -3.28
C GLY A 152 -14.61 2.94 -3.28
N THR A 153 -14.33 4.25 -3.31
CA THR A 153 -15.38 5.27 -3.45
C THR A 153 -16.01 5.23 -4.85
N TRP A 154 -15.24 4.88 -5.89
CA TRP A 154 -15.80 4.72 -7.25
C TRP A 154 -16.61 3.47 -7.36
N SER A 155 -16.15 2.40 -6.75
CA SER A 155 -16.96 1.20 -6.62
C SER A 155 -18.24 1.50 -5.87
N SER A 156 -18.20 2.34 -4.82
CA SER A 156 -19.38 2.78 -4.06
C SER A 156 -20.36 3.57 -4.94
N TRP A 157 -19.87 4.52 -5.74
CA TRP A 157 -20.70 5.24 -6.71
C TRP A 157 -21.34 4.29 -7.72
N SER A 158 -20.56 3.33 -8.26
CA SER A 158 -21.06 2.37 -9.24
C SER A 158 -22.13 1.44 -8.65
N VAL A 159 -21.93 0.96 -7.42
CA VAL A 159 -22.94 0.16 -6.72
C VAL A 159 -24.21 0.97 -6.46
N ALA A 160 -24.08 2.18 -5.92
CA ALA A 160 -25.22 3.04 -5.63
C ALA A 160 -26.02 3.36 -6.90
N ALA A 161 -25.33 3.66 -8.02
CA ALA A 161 -25.98 3.89 -9.30
C ALA A 161 -26.69 2.65 -9.84
N ASN A 162 -26.11 1.46 -9.71
CA ASN A 162 -26.68 0.20 -10.20
C ASN A 162 -27.94 -0.22 -9.43
N PHE A 163 -28.08 0.20 -8.17
CA PHE A 163 -29.24 -0.14 -7.33
C PHE A 163 -30.18 1.06 -7.08
N CYS A 164 -29.91 2.21 -7.69
CA CYS A 164 -30.80 3.38 -7.64
C CYS A 164 -32.20 3.03 -8.13
N GLY A 165 -33.24 3.42 -7.37
CA GLY A 165 -34.65 3.18 -7.69
C GLY A 165 -35.09 1.72 -7.59
N THR A 166 -34.30 0.82 -7.00
CA THR A 166 -34.68 -0.57 -6.71
C THR A 166 -35.20 -0.72 -5.29
N ASP A 167 -35.85 -1.85 -4.99
CA ASP A 167 -36.34 -2.17 -3.64
C ASP A 167 -35.20 -2.29 -2.60
N VAL A 168 -33.97 -2.47 -3.05
CA VAL A 168 -32.76 -2.60 -2.22
C VAL A 168 -31.81 -1.40 -2.40
N GLU A 169 -32.34 -0.25 -2.75
CA GLU A 169 -31.56 0.96 -2.93
C GLU A 169 -30.80 1.36 -1.65
N PRO A 170 -29.50 1.72 -1.74
CA PRO A 170 -28.73 2.17 -0.58
C PRO A 170 -29.33 3.43 0.04
N LYS A 171 -29.52 3.45 1.36
CA LYS A 171 -30.04 4.62 2.11
C LYS A 171 -28.94 5.61 2.50
N ALA A 172 -27.67 5.20 2.40
CA ALA A 172 -26.52 6.05 2.64
C ALA A 172 -25.28 5.60 1.86
N VAL A 173 -24.48 6.57 1.46
CA VAL A 173 -23.14 6.36 0.89
C VAL A 173 -22.12 7.18 1.70
N VAL A 174 -21.08 6.51 2.23
CA VAL A 174 -20.00 7.16 2.97
C VAL A 174 -18.70 7.04 2.17
N LEU A 175 -18.17 8.15 1.72
CA LEU A 175 -16.97 8.24 0.90
C LEU A 175 -15.78 8.67 1.75
N GLN A 176 -14.79 7.80 1.86
CA GLN A 176 -13.57 8.08 2.63
C GLN A 176 -12.47 8.53 1.67
N CYS A 177 -12.17 9.82 1.63
CA CYS A 177 -11.28 10.45 0.65
C CYS A 177 -11.67 10.05 -0.77
N GLY A 178 -12.89 10.39 -1.14
CA GLY A 178 -13.47 10.07 -2.44
C GLY A 178 -13.51 11.25 -3.41
N GLU A 179 -13.58 10.93 -4.68
CA GLU A 179 -13.91 11.91 -5.72
C GLU A 179 -15.42 12.16 -5.73
N LEU A 180 -15.82 13.41 -5.97
CA LEU A 180 -17.21 13.77 -6.23
C LEU A 180 -17.42 13.97 -7.73
N PHE A 181 -18.63 13.64 -8.16
CA PHE A 181 -19.13 13.92 -9.50
C PHE A 181 -20.32 14.85 -9.40
N ARG A 182 -20.60 15.65 -10.45
CA ARG A 182 -21.75 16.54 -10.45
C ARG A 182 -23.05 15.75 -10.49
N ASP A 183 -23.98 16.13 -9.62
CA ASP A 183 -25.31 15.50 -9.56
C ASP A 183 -26.05 15.66 -10.91
N SER A 184 -25.93 16.82 -11.58
CA SER A 184 -26.53 17.06 -12.90
C SER A 184 -26.16 16.03 -13.96
N ALA A 185 -24.99 15.38 -13.83
CA ALA A 185 -24.57 14.34 -14.76
C ALA A 185 -25.31 13.01 -14.52
N TYR A 186 -25.73 12.76 -13.30
CA TYR A 186 -26.52 11.59 -12.91
C TYR A 186 -28.02 11.85 -13.09
N ASP A 187 -28.49 13.06 -12.85
CA ASP A 187 -29.88 13.45 -13.05
C ASP A 187 -30.36 13.19 -14.49
N ALA A 188 -29.49 13.46 -15.48
CA ALA A 188 -29.76 13.16 -16.88
C ALA A 188 -30.01 11.67 -17.15
N ALA A 189 -29.52 10.78 -16.28
CA ALA A 189 -29.70 9.34 -16.34
C ALA A 189 -30.74 8.83 -15.33
N ASN A 190 -31.44 9.72 -14.63
CA ASN A 190 -32.34 9.41 -13.50
C ASN A 190 -31.65 8.64 -12.37
N ILE A 191 -30.38 8.94 -12.12
CA ILE A 191 -29.61 8.35 -11.02
C ILE A 191 -29.50 9.38 -9.90
N HIS A 192 -29.91 9.00 -8.71
CA HIS A 192 -29.75 9.80 -7.49
C HIS A 192 -29.05 8.99 -6.41
N PHE A 193 -28.50 9.66 -5.43
CA PHE A 193 -27.79 9.04 -4.33
C PHE A 193 -28.35 9.53 -3.00
N ASN A 194 -28.77 8.59 -2.15
CA ASN A 194 -29.32 8.92 -0.84
C ASN A 194 -28.21 9.23 0.16
N ASN A 195 -28.34 10.32 0.91
CA ASN A 195 -27.58 10.65 2.10
C ASN A 195 -26.07 10.41 1.97
N VAL A 196 -25.35 11.33 1.33
CA VAL A 196 -23.92 11.16 1.04
C VAL A 196 -23.06 11.93 2.04
N LEU A 197 -22.16 11.22 2.72
CA LEU A 197 -21.12 11.77 3.59
C LEU A 197 -19.76 11.64 2.90
N LEU A 198 -19.04 12.75 2.71
CA LEU A 198 -17.64 12.76 2.29
C LEU A 198 -16.73 13.04 3.48
N LEU A 199 -15.85 12.10 3.80
CA LEU A 199 -14.78 12.24 4.79
C LEU A 199 -13.51 12.70 4.07
N GLN A 200 -13.17 13.97 4.18
CA GLN A 200 -12.04 14.58 3.49
C GLN A 200 -10.81 14.65 4.41
N ALA A 201 -9.71 14.06 4.00
CA ALA A 201 -8.43 14.24 4.69
C ALA A 201 -7.88 15.65 4.42
N LYS A 202 -7.47 16.35 5.49
CA LYS A 202 -6.80 17.65 5.41
C LYS A 202 -5.49 17.57 4.60
N TYR A 203 -4.77 16.48 4.75
CA TYR A 203 -3.50 16.21 4.10
C TYR A 203 -3.63 15.05 3.10
N ASP A 204 -4.59 15.18 2.18
CA ASP A 204 -4.76 14.20 1.10
C ASP A 204 -3.63 14.35 0.09
N GLU A 205 -2.78 13.34 -0.01
CA GLU A 205 -1.64 13.32 -0.92
C GLU A 205 -2.05 13.20 -2.40
N PHE A 206 -3.27 12.74 -2.64
CA PHE A 206 -3.78 12.55 -3.99
C PHE A 206 -4.59 13.76 -4.42
N SER A 207 -3.95 14.68 -5.12
CA SER A 207 -4.52 15.97 -5.51
C SER A 207 -5.80 15.86 -6.34
N TYR A 208 -5.97 14.80 -7.10
CA TYR A 208 -7.20 14.60 -7.89
C TYR A 208 -8.45 14.33 -7.02
N PHE A 209 -8.33 13.73 -5.83
CA PHE A 209 -9.46 13.59 -4.90
C PHE A 209 -9.91 14.92 -4.28
N ARG A 210 -9.10 15.93 -4.37
CA ARG A 210 -9.39 17.29 -3.92
C ARG A 210 -9.40 18.31 -5.06
N ASP A 211 -9.64 17.87 -6.29
CA ASP A 211 -9.73 18.70 -7.49
C ASP A 211 -8.53 19.65 -7.68
N TYR A 212 -7.34 19.22 -7.24
CA TYR A 212 -6.10 20.01 -7.22
C TYR A 212 -6.22 21.32 -6.44
N LYS A 213 -7.17 21.40 -5.51
CA LYS A 213 -7.43 22.57 -4.67
C LYS A 213 -6.86 22.41 -3.27
N ASN A 214 -6.65 23.53 -2.61
CA ASN A 214 -6.20 23.58 -1.24
C ASN A 214 -7.37 23.31 -0.27
N VAL A 215 -7.16 22.39 0.65
CA VAL A 215 -8.13 22.07 1.70
C VAL A 215 -8.10 23.10 2.83
N VAL A 216 -6.91 23.62 3.15
CA VAL A 216 -6.68 24.44 4.35
C VAL A 216 -7.31 25.83 4.23
N ASP A 217 -7.28 26.42 3.04
CA ASP A 217 -7.81 27.76 2.79
C ASP A 217 -9.28 27.73 2.29
N ASP A 218 -9.98 26.61 2.52
CA ASP A 218 -11.34 26.37 2.07
C ASP A 218 -11.55 26.46 0.54
N GLU A 219 -10.47 26.50 -0.25
CA GLU A 219 -10.55 26.55 -1.71
C GLU A 219 -11.30 25.33 -2.28
N LEU A 220 -11.05 24.15 -1.70
CA LEU A 220 -11.77 22.95 -2.07
C LEU A 220 -13.24 23.05 -1.67
N LEU A 221 -13.53 23.41 -0.42
CA LEU A 221 -14.89 23.46 0.13
C LEU A 221 -15.78 24.43 -0.66
N LYS A 222 -15.23 25.58 -1.05
CA LYS A 222 -15.94 26.64 -1.76
C LYS A 222 -15.95 26.49 -3.29
N SER A 223 -15.40 25.38 -3.80
CA SER A 223 -15.42 25.14 -5.26
C SER A 223 -16.82 24.76 -5.75
N ASP A 224 -17.11 25.08 -7.02
CA ASP A 224 -18.41 24.85 -7.63
C ASP A 224 -18.93 23.42 -7.46
N LEU A 225 -18.04 22.43 -7.62
CA LEU A 225 -18.42 21.02 -7.47
C LEU A 225 -18.84 20.70 -6.02
N ARG A 226 -18.17 21.31 -5.03
CA ARG A 226 -18.45 21.03 -3.61
C ARG A 226 -19.69 21.77 -3.12
N THR A 227 -19.90 23.00 -3.56
CA THR A 227 -21.10 23.78 -3.25
C THR A 227 -22.34 23.19 -3.92
N GLU A 228 -22.24 22.74 -5.17
CA GLU A 228 -23.29 21.97 -5.84
C GLU A 228 -23.64 20.69 -5.08
N PHE A 229 -22.63 19.92 -4.68
CA PHE A 229 -22.83 18.70 -3.87
C PHE A 229 -23.52 18.99 -2.53
N LEU A 230 -23.15 20.09 -1.85
CA LEU A 230 -23.75 20.48 -0.58
C LEU A 230 -25.13 21.12 -0.75
N GLY A 231 -25.46 21.59 -1.95
CA GLY A 231 -26.70 22.33 -2.23
C GLY A 231 -26.72 23.71 -1.58
N CYS A 232 -25.57 24.40 -1.51
CA CYS A 232 -25.44 25.73 -0.89
C CYS A 232 -24.54 26.64 -1.71
N THR A 233 -24.51 27.92 -1.35
CA THR A 233 -23.58 28.89 -1.94
C THR A 233 -22.18 28.77 -1.33
N ALA A 234 -21.16 29.35 -1.99
CA ALA A 234 -19.79 29.35 -1.49
C ALA A 234 -19.64 30.06 -0.12
N ASP A 235 -20.47 31.06 0.15
CA ASP A 235 -20.46 31.78 1.43
C ASP A 235 -21.13 30.99 2.57
N GLU A 236 -22.07 30.12 2.22
CA GLU A 236 -22.75 29.23 3.18
C GLU A 236 -22.01 27.94 3.42
N ALA A 237 -21.09 27.53 2.54
CA ALA A 237 -20.36 26.27 2.64
C ALA A 237 -19.47 26.23 3.89
N ALA A 238 -19.69 25.24 4.72
CA ALA A 238 -18.95 25.03 5.96
C ALA A 238 -18.59 23.55 6.14
N TRP A 239 -17.36 23.29 6.58
CA TRP A 239 -16.95 21.96 6.99
C TRP A 239 -17.79 21.45 8.16
N ASN A 240 -17.97 20.14 8.24
CA ASN A 240 -18.62 19.46 9.35
C ASN A 240 -20.09 19.85 9.56
N THR A 241 -20.71 20.36 8.51
CA THR A 241 -22.12 20.82 8.51
C THR A 241 -22.94 19.94 7.58
N THR A 242 -24.11 19.50 8.04
CA THR A 242 -25.06 18.74 7.24
C THR A 242 -26.04 19.67 6.54
N TYR A 243 -26.19 19.50 5.25
CA TYR A 243 -27.16 20.17 4.38
C TYR A 243 -28.21 19.16 3.91
N GLY A 244 -29.41 19.61 3.55
CA GLY A 244 -30.50 18.73 3.13
C GLY A 244 -31.17 17.99 4.29
N SER A 245 -31.87 16.90 3.98
CA SER A 245 -32.70 16.13 4.90
C SER A 245 -32.38 14.66 4.81
N PHE A 246 -32.23 14.00 5.95
CA PHE A 246 -32.06 12.54 6.02
C PHE A 246 -33.33 11.81 5.57
N GLU A 247 -34.49 12.34 5.93
CA GLU A 247 -35.80 11.76 5.59
C GLU A 247 -36.04 11.74 4.08
N ASP A 248 -35.65 12.82 3.40
CA ASP A 248 -35.81 12.96 1.95
C ASP A 248 -34.65 12.32 1.16
N GLY A 249 -33.65 11.76 1.81
CA GLY A 249 -32.47 11.20 1.16
C GLY A 249 -31.49 12.25 0.63
N THR A 250 -31.73 13.52 0.90
CA THR A 250 -30.94 14.64 0.35
C THR A 250 -29.81 15.12 1.24
N ALA A 251 -29.57 14.47 2.38
CA ALA A 251 -28.51 14.90 3.29
C ALA A 251 -27.14 14.79 2.64
N ARG A 252 -26.37 15.89 2.74
CA ARG A 252 -25.00 16.04 2.23
C ARG A 252 -24.10 16.62 3.31
N ARG A 253 -22.91 16.07 3.47
CA ARG A 253 -21.94 16.60 4.44
C ARG A 253 -20.52 16.35 3.95
N MET A 254 -19.67 17.33 4.13
CA MET A 254 -18.21 17.19 4.03
C MET A 254 -17.58 17.33 5.40
N GLU A 255 -16.93 16.27 5.86
CA GLU A 255 -16.26 16.23 7.16
C GLU A 255 -14.75 16.37 6.97
N LEU A 256 -14.16 17.38 7.61
CA LEU A 256 -12.71 17.60 7.56
C LEU A 256 -11.99 16.79 8.64
N LEU A 257 -11.10 15.90 8.22
CA LEU A 257 -10.33 15.04 9.11
C LEU A 257 -8.88 15.49 9.17
N ASN A 258 -8.35 15.66 10.38
CA ASN A 258 -6.92 15.96 10.58
C ASN A 258 -6.07 14.69 10.38
N THR A 259 -5.95 14.26 9.16
CA THR A 259 -5.25 13.03 8.76
C THR A 259 -4.77 13.13 7.31
N ASN A 260 -4.03 12.12 6.83
CA ASN A 260 -3.70 11.96 5.42
C ASN A 260 -4.64 10.94 4.74
N HIS A 261 -4.51 10.77 3.43
CA HIS A 261 -5.37 9.90 2.64
C HIS A 261 -5.48 8.47 3.19
N ARG A 262 -4.34 7.86 3.50
CA ARG A 262 -4.29 6.45 3.93
C ARG A 262 -4.89 6.21 5.31
N LEU A 263 -4.67 7.12 6.23
CA LEU A 263 -5.10 6.97 7.62
C LEU A 263 -6.58 7.36 7.82
N THR A 264 -7.28 7.81 6.80
CA THR A 264 -8.72 8.09 6.86
C THR A 264 -9.51 6.86 7.28
N THR A 265 -9.14 5.67 6.79
CA THR A 265 -9.78 4.39 7.15
C THR A 265 -9.73 4.04 8.64
N HIS A 266 -8.79 4.63 9.38
CA HIS A 266 -8.56 4.37 10.81
C HIS A 266 -8.69 5.64 11.65
N ASN A 267 -9.11 6.75 11.06
CA ASN A 267 -9.30 8.01 11.78
C ASN A 267 -10.48 7.91 12.74
N ALA A 268 -10.24 8.14 14.03
CA ALA A 268 -11.23 7.96 15.07
C ALA A 268 -12.41 8.93 14.94
N HIS A 269 -12.15 10.19 14.51
CA HIS A 269 -13.18 11.18 14.28
C HIS A 269 -14.03 10.82 13.07
N GLY A 270 -13.41 10.52 11.92
CA GLY A 270 -14.14 10.11 10.72
C GLY A 270 -14.99 8.87 10.92
N LEU A 271 -14.47 7.89 11.68
CA LEU A 271 -15.22 6.70 12.03
C LEU A 271 -16.43 7.02 12.92
N ALA A 272 -16.29 7.91 13.92
CA ALA A 272 -17.40 8.33 14.77
C ALA A 272 -18.47 9.07 13.97
N THR A 273 -18.07 9.98 13.07
CA THR A 273 -18.98 10.69 12.17
C THR A 273 -19.76 9.73 11.27
N ALA A 274 -19.07 8.74 10.67
CA ALA A 274 -19.73 7.71 9.85
C ALA A 274 -20.73 6.88 10.64
N LEU A 275 -20.42 6.49 11.88
CA LEU A 275 -21.35 5.75 12.75
C LEU A 275 -22.62 6.56 13.06
N THR A 276 -22.48 7.86 13.34
CA THR A 276 -23.62 8.77 13.53
C THR A 276 -24.42 8.88 12.24
N TRP A 277 -23.78 9.03 11.10
CA TRP A 277 -24.43 9.08 9.79
C TRP A 277 -25.25 7.82 9.50
N PHE A 278 -24.71 6.65 9.78
CA PHE A 278 -25.43 5.38 9.65
C PHE A 278 -26.58 5.24 10.64
N SER A 279 -26.46 5.82 11.84
CA SER A 279 -27.59 5.87 12.78
C SER A 279 -28.75 6.67 12.22
N ASP A 280 -28.46 7.85 11.66
CA ASP A 280 -29.48 8.77 11.14
C ASP A 280 -30.12 8.26 9.83
N THR A 281 -29.46 7.34 9.11
CA THR A 281 -29.90 6.88 7.78
C THR A 281 -30.47 5.47 7.76
N ILE A 282 -29.80 4.51 8.43
CA ILE A 282 -30.19 3.09 8.45
C ILE A 282 -30.57 2.61 9.85
N GLY A 283 -30.65 3.52 10.83
CA GLY A 283 -31.03 3.19 12.21
C GLY A 283 -30.03 2.29 12.92
N LEU A 284 -28.73 2.56 12.76
CA LEU A 284 -27.68 1.87 13.50
C LEU A 284 -27.82 2.17 15.01
N ASP A 285 -27.67 1.16 15.86
CA ASP A 285 -27.80 1.33 17.32
C ASP A 285 -26.57 2.06 17.89
N LEU A 286 -26.80 3.22 18.51
CA LEU A 286 -25.78 4.03 19.21
C LEU A 286 -25.87 3.94 20.73
N THR A 287 -26.45 2.90 21.31
CA THR A 287 -26.33 2.64 22.77
C THR A 287 -24.86 2.56 23.18
N LEU A 288 -24.00 2.05 22.30
CA LEU A 288 -22.56 2.17 22.37
C LEU A 288 -22.10 3.44 21.65
N ALA A 289 -21.59 4.41 22.39
CA ALA A 289 -21.20 5.71 21.84
C ALA A 289 -20.33 5.59 20.58
N PRO A 290 -20.47 6.49 19.57
CA PRO A 290 -19.63 6.46 18.37
C PRO A 290 -18.13 6.56 18.66
N THR A 291 -17.77 7.20 19.76
CA THR A 291 -16.38 7.36 20.23
C THR A 291 -15.82 6.12 20.94
N ASP A 292 -16.66 5.14 21.30
CA ASP A 292 -16.18 3.83 21.81
C ASP A 292 -15.59 3.02 20.67
N GLN A 293 -14.26 3.01 20.60
CA GLN A 293 -13.52 2.42 19.50
C GLN A 293 -12.39 1.51 19.99
N VAL A 294 -12.26 0.32 19.36
CA VAL A 294 -11.22 -0.68 19.68
C VAL A 294 -10.34 -1.03 18.47
N ALA A 295 -10.60 -0.43 17.30
CA ALA A 295 -9.91 -0.80 16.06
C ALA A 295 -8.39 -0.62 16.16
N MET A 296 -7.93 0.53 16.69
CA MET A 296 -6.50 0.78 16.84
C MET A 296 -5.82 -0.15 17.86
N THR A 297 -6.55 -0.69 18.84
CA THR A 297 -6.02 -1.71 19.75
C THR A 297 -5.73 -3.00 18.99
N LYS A 298 -6.64 -3.44 18.09
CA LYS A 298 -6.40 -4.57 17.19
C LYS A 298 -5.15 -4.32 16.34
N GLU A 299 -5.06 -3.17 15.66
CA GLU A 299 -3.93 -2.83 14.80
C GLU A 299 -2.58 -2.83 15.57
N ALA A 300 -2.56 -2.24 16.76
CA ALA A 300 -1.36 -2.22 17.60
C ALA A 300 -0.92 -3.64 18.05
N LEU A 301 -1.86 -4.49 18.43
CA LEU A 301 -1.56 -5.87 18.83
C LEU A 301 -1.07 -6.71 17.64
N VAL A 302 -1.65 -6.54 16.47
CA VAL A 302 -1.21 -7.22 15.24
C VAL A 302 0.18 -6.73 14.83
N LEU A 303 0.48 -5.43 14.95
CA LEU A 303 1.82 -4.89 14.73
C LEU A 303 2.84 -5.51 15.68
N ILE A 304 2.53 -5.60 16.98
CA ILE A 304 3.42 -6.22 17.97
C ILE A 304 3.65 -7.69 17.62
N ALA A 305 2.60 -8.44 17.28
CA ALA A 305 2.70 -9.84 16.87
C ALA A 305 3.57 -9.99 15.61
N MET A 306 3.38 -9.15 14.60
CA MET A 306 4.19 -9.13 13.38
C MET A 306 5.66 -8.84 13.66
N LEU A 307 5.95 -7.83 14.47
CA LEU A 307 7.34 -7.48 14.83
C LEU A 307 8.00 -8.60 15.65
N ALA A 308 7.27 -9.23 16.56
CA ALA A 308 7.75 -10.38 17.31
C ALA A 308 8.02 -11.59 16.39
N ALA A 309 7.12 -11.86 15.43
CA ALA A 309 7.30 -12.92 14.44
C ALA A 309 8.54 -12.69 13.56
N VAL A 310 8.77 -11.47 13.09
CA VAL A 310 9.97 -11.12 12.32
C VAL A 310 11.24 -11.20 13.18
N ALA A 311 11.19 -10.72 14.42
CA ALA A 311 12.31 -10.82 15.35
C ALA A 311 12.66 -12.28 15.69
N SER A 312 11.67 -13.17 15.78
CA SER A 312 11.88 -14.60 16.04
C SER A 312 12.67 -15.32 14.94
N LEU A 313 12.73 -14.76 13.72
CA LEU A 313 13.59 -15.29 12.65
C LEU A 313 15.05 -15.35 13.05
N MET A 314 15.52 -14.40 13.87
CA MET A 314 16.90 -14.42 14.38
C MET A 314 17.12 -15.59 15.34
N ALA A 315 16.16 -15.88 16.22
CA ALA A 315 16.23 -17.03 17.12
C ALA A 315 16.17 -18.37 16.37
N VAL A 316 15.31 -18.47 15.35
CA VAL A 316 15.23 -19.65 14.48
C VAL A 316 16.53 -19.84 13.71
N MET A 317 17.13 -18.77 13.20
CA MET A 317 18.46 -18.83 12.56
C MET A 317 19.50 -19.37 13.53
N GLU A 318 19.59 -18.85 14.76
CA GLU A 318 20.55 -19.33 15.76
C GLU A 318 20.35 -20.82 16.07
N LEU A 319 19.10 -21.27 16.22
CA LEU A 319 18.78 -22.67 16.44
C LEU A 319 19.24 -23.53 15.25
N LEU A 320 18.96 -23.14 14.03
CA LEU A 320 19.38 -23.86 12.83
C LEU A 320 20.90 -23.91 12.68
N LEU A 321 21.61 -22.83 13.04
CA LEU A 321 23.07 -22.76 13.00
C LEU A 321 23.75 -23.69 14.01
N THR A 322 23.04 -24.26 14.99
CA THR A 322 23.58 -25.31 15.87
C THR A 322 23.72 -26.67 15.17
N THR A 323 23.04 -26.85 14.05
CA THR A 323 23.08 -28.14 13.32
C THR A 323 24.37 -28.28 12.51
N PRO A 324 24.91 -29.52 12.32
CA PRO A 324 26.15 -29.74 11.57
C PRO A 324 26.13 -29.24 10.12
N PHE A 325 24.93 -29.19 9.49
CA PHE A 325 24.80 -28.74 8.13
C PHE A 325 24.83 -27.20 8.04
N PHE A 326 24.05 -26.52 8.86
CA PHE A 326 23.92 -25.05 8.79
C PHE A 326 25.07 -24.33 9.52
N SER A 327 25.75 -24.95 10.49
CA SER A 327 26.94 -24.37 11.12
C SER A 327 28.02 -23.98 10.11
N LYS A 328 28.10 -24.67 8.96
CA LYS A 328 29.01 -24.36 7.85
C LYS A 328 28.60 -23.09 7.04
N ALA A 329 27.45 -22.48 7.32
CA ALA A 329 27.10 -21.17 6.80
C ALA A 329 27.85 -20.03 7.52
N VAL A 330 28.34 -20.28 8.72
CA VAL A 330 29.13 -19.31 9.49
C VAL A 330 30.56 -19.27 8.94
N GLN A 331 30.97 -18.07 8.55
CA GLN A 331 32.33 -17.75 8.10
C GLN A 331 32.96 -16.76 9.09
N PRO A 332 34.28 -16.76 9.27
CA PRO A 332 34.94 -15.73 10.05
C PRO A 332 34.71 -14.36 9.38
N LEU A 333 34.40 -13.35 10.18
CA LEU A 333 34.32 -11.98 9.69
C LEU A 333 35.67 -11.60 9.07
N PRO A 334 35.70 -11.03 7.87
CA PRO A 334 36.91 -10.48 7.30
C PRO A 334 37.48 -9.39 8.21
N GLY A 335 38.78 -9.16 8.20
CA GLY A 335 39.40 -8.11 9.01
C GLY A 335 38.78 -6.72 8.81
N GLU A 336 39.10 -5.77 9.67
CA GLU A 336 38.63 -4.38 9.53
C GLU A 336 38.86 -3.89 8.08
N ALA A 337 37.87 -3.20 7.54
CA ALA A 337 38.01 -2.61 6.21
C ALA A 337 39.21 -1.65 6.19
N SER A 338 40.04 -1.75 5.17
CA SER A 338 41.21 -0.90 4.98
C SER A 338 40.84 0.59 4.82
N VAL A 339 39.61 0.87 4.51
CA VAL A 339 39.08 2.23 4.32
C VAL A 339 38.27 2.62 5.55
N LYS A 340 38.83 3.46 6.41
CA LYS A 340 38.07 4.09 7.50
C LYS A 340 37.02 5.03 6.91
N PRO A 341 35.83 5.17 7.56
CA PRO A 341 34.84 6.16 7.17
C PRO A 341 35.41 7.59 7.27
N ASN A 342 36.02 8.05 6.21
CA ASN A 342 36.55 9.39 6.05
C ASN A 342 35.63 10.23 5.15
N GLY A 343 35.99 11.48 4.90
CA GLY A 343 35.20 12.38 4.04
C GLY A 343 34.95 11.84 2.62
N ALA A 344 35.87 11.03 2.08
CA ALA A 344 35.68 10.41 0.75
C ALA A 344 34.65 9.29 0.80
N TRP A 345 34.65 8.47 1.87
CA TRP A 345 33.64 7.43 2.09
C TRP A 345 32.25 8.05 2.26
N TRP A 346 32.13 9.10 3.09
CA TRP A 346 30.85 9.80 3.29
C TRP A 346 30.33 10.46 2.02
N ARG A 347 31.20 11.07 1.21
CA ARG A 347 30.78 11.60 -0.11
C ARG A 347 30.22 10.50 -1.01
N GLY A 348 30.88 9.34 -1.08
CA GLY A 348 30.36 8.19 -1.83
C GLY A 348 29.02 7.69 -1.32
N ALA A 349 28.84 7.61 0.01
CA ALA A 349 27.60 7.24 0.65
C ALA A 349 26.46 8.21 0.30
N ILE A 350 26.70 9.50 0.45
CA ILE A 350 25.72 10.55 0.12
C ILE A 350 25.34 10.52 -1.36
N ILE A 351 26.31 10.40 -2.26
CA ILE A 351 26.04 10.29 -3.71
C ILE A 351 25.16 9.07 -4.00
N THR A 352 25.42 7.93 -3.36
CA THR A 352 24.61 6.72 -3.55
C THR A 352 23.18 6.90 -3.05
N MET A 353 23.01 7.54 -1.89
CA MET A 353 21.68 7.85 -1.35
C MET A 353 20.91 8.84 -2.25
N LEU A 354 21.57 9.90 -2.70
CA LEU A 354 20.96 10.88 -3.61
C LEU A 354 20.60 10.26 -4.96
N LEU A 355 21.42 9.36 -5.48
CA LEU A 355 21.14 8.66 -6.74
C LEU A 355 19.92 7.74 -6.59
N ALA A 356 19.83 6.99 -5.50
CA ALA A 356 18.67 6.17 -5.21
C ALA A 356 17.40 7.02 -5.07
N ALA A 357 17.49 8.14 -4.34
CA ALA A 357 16.41 9.11 -4.20
C ALA A 357 15.95 9.67 -5.54
N ALA A 358 16.87 10.20 -6.33
CA ALA A 358 16.56 10.85 -7.60
C ALA A 358 15.99 9.90 -8.66
N THR A 359 16.36 8.61 -8.62
CA THR A 359 15.90 7.65 -9.62
C THR A 359 14.58 6.97 -9.24
N TYR A 360 14.18 7.01 -7.97
CA TYR A 360 13.00 6.32 -7.48
C TYR A 360 11.71 6.75 -8.20
N PRO A 361 11.29 8.02 -8.20
CA PRO A 361 10.02 8.42 -8.78
C PRO A 361 9.92 8.10 -10.28
N PHE A 362 11.00 8.34 -11.02
CA PHE A 362 11.02 8.09 -12.47
C PHE A 362 11.00 6.60 -12.80
N MET A 363 11.82 5.81 -12.13
CA MET A 363 11.95 4.38 -12.46
C MET A 363 10.75 3.56 -11.98
N THR A 364 10.15 3.92 -10.86
CA THR A 364 8.93 3.25 -10.41
C THR A 364 7.76 3.56 -11.33
N GLN A 365 7.62 4.80 -11.77
CA GLN A 365 6.61 5.19 -12.74
C GLN A 365 6.84 4.54 -14.11
N LEU A 366 8.09 4.51 -14.58
CA LEU A 366 8.45 3.86 -15.84
C LEU A 366 8.07 2.37 -15.84
N GLY A 367 8.38 1.66 -14.77
CA GLY A 367 8.06 0.23 -14.64
C GLY A 367 6.58 -0.05 -14.45
N HIS A 368 5.86 0.87 -13.80
CA HIS A 368 4.44 0.72 -13.59
C HIS A 368 3.62 0.87 -14.89
N GLY A 369 4.00 1.80 -15.77
CA GLY A 369 3.14 2.15 -16.87
C GLY A 369 3.75 2.27 -18.27
N LEU A 370 5.05 2.49 -18.38
CA LEU A 370 5.67 2.83 -19.66
C LEU A 370 6.51 1.70 -20.27
N LEU A 371 7.10 0.83 -19.43
CA LEU A 371 7.84 -0.30 -19.94
C LEU A 371 6.89 -1.43 -20.34
N PRO A 372 7.04 -1.99 -21.55
CA PRO A 372 6.25 -3.14 -21.98
C PRO A 372 6.79 -4.42 -21.33
N LEU A 373 6.60 -4.55 -20.01
CA LEU A 373 6.88 -5.81 -19.35
C LEU A 373 5.80 -6.82 -19.75
N PRO A 374 6.15 -8.10 -20.00
CA PRO A 374 5.16 -9.12 -20.28
C PRO A 374 4.16 -9.29 -19.14
N GLU A 375 2.95 -8.79 -19.31
CA GLU A 375 1.89 -8.75 -18.28
C GLU A 375 1.43 -10.15 -17.86
N ASN A 376 1.56 -11.14 -18.72
CA ASN A 376 1.31 -12.54 -18.40
C ASN A 376 2.35 -13.15 -17.44
N ILE A 377 3.53 -12.51 -17.29
CA ILE A 377 4.60 -12.95 -16.39
C ILE A 377 4.68 -12.03 -15.16
N PHE A 378 4.76 -10.71 -15.39
CA PHE A 378 4.93 -9.69 -14.36
C PHE A 378 3.60 -9.00 -14.07
N ARG A 379 2.78 -9.63 -13.24
CA ARG A 379 1.39 -9.23 -13.02
C ARG A 379 1.18 -8.26 -11.86
N MET A 380 2.22 -7.96 -11.06
CA MET A 380 2.07 -7.08 -9.90
C MET A 380 2.25 -5.61 -10.32
N THR A 381 1.20 -4.79 -10.24
CA THR A 381 1.22 -3.41 -10.69
C THR A 381 2.33 -2.57 -10.04
N VAL A 382 2.35 -2.53 -8.72
CA VAL A 382 3.40 -1.84 -7.95
C VAL A 382 4.72 -2.61 -8.00
N GLY A 383 4.65 -3.94 -8.09
CA GLY A 383 5.83 -4.81 -8.24
C GLY A 383 6.68 -4.46 -9.45
N ASN A 384 6.06 -4.13 -10.58
CA ASN A 384 6.74 -3.71 -11.81
C ASN A 384 7.53 -2.41 -11.64
N GLY A 385 7.00 -1.46 -10.87
CA GLY A 385 7.72 -0.24 -10.52
C GLY A 385 9.00 -0.54 -9.73
N PHE A 386 8.90 -1.35 -8.67
CA PHE A 386 10.08 -1.76 -7.89
C PHE A 386 11.07 -2.57 -8.72
N LEU A 387 10.58 -3.48 -9.55
CA LEU A 387 11.41 -4.28 -10.44
C LEU A 387 12.30 -3.39 -11.31
N SER A 388 11.72 -2.38 -11.95
CA SER A 388 12.43 -1.44 -12.83
C SER A 388 13.47 -0.62 -12.06
N TRP A 389 13.11 -0.12 -10.89
CA TRP A 389 14.04 0.63 -10.05
C TRP A 389 15.19 -0.25 -9.55
N TYR A 390 14.91 -1.48 -9.09
CA TYR A 390 15.95 -2.41 -8.66
C TYR A 390 16.88 -2.81 -9.81
N LEU A 391 16.36 -3.03 -11.01
CA LEU A 391 17.20 -3.34 -12.19
C LEU A 391 18.18 -2.20 -12.51
N LEU A 392 17.74 -0.95 -12.45
CA LEU A 392 18.64 0.19 -12.60
C LEU A 392 19.69 0.23 -11.49
N LEU A 393 19.29 0.06 -10.23
CA LEU A 393 20.23 0.08 -9.11
C LEU A 393 21.21 -1.11 -9.17
N ILE A 394 20.79 -2.29 -9.60
CA ILE A 394 21.65 -3.45 -9.86
C ILE A 394 22.70 -3.09 -10.91
N LEU A 395 22.29 -2.51 -12.03
CA LEU A 395 23.21 -2.08 -13.09
C LEU A 395 24.25 -1.09 -12.56
N ILE A 396 23.84 -0.06 -11.84
CA ILE A 396 24.71 0.93 -11.23
C ILE A 396 25.69 0.26 -10.23
N MET A 397 25.19 -0.66 -9.40
CA MET A 397 26.01 -1.37 -8.43
C MET A 397 27.04 -2.29 -9.11
N LEU A 398 26.69 -2.96 -10.19
CA LEU A 398 27.61 -3.79 -10.96
C LEU A 398 28.70 -2.94 -11.61
N VAL A 399 28.34 -1.88 -12.32
CA VAL A 399 29.29 -0.96 -12.97
C VAL A 399 30.26 -0.35 -11.93
N THR A 400 29.72 0.17 -10.83
CA THR A 400 30.57 0.76 -9.77
C THR A 400 31.43 -0.29 -9.07
N SER A 401 30.99 -1.56 -8.98
CA SER A 401 31.82 -2.66 -8.45
C SER A 401 32.98 -2.99 -9.37
N ILE A 402 32.74 -3.07 -10.68
CA ILE A 402 33.78 -3.34 -11.68
C ILE A 402 34.84 -2.24 -11.66
N ILE A 403 34.39 -0.97 -11.64
CA ILE A 403 35.30 0.18 -11.58
C ILE A 403 36.13 0.17 -10.28
N GLY A 404 35.47 -0.10 -9.15
CA GLY A 404 36.11 -0.19 -7.83
C GLY A 404 37.15 -1.33 -7.79
N TYR A 405 36.78 -2.52 -8.29
CA TYR A 405 37.69 -3.66 -8.38
C TYR A 405 38.94 -3.34 -9.22
N GLN A 406 38.77 -2.73 -10.41
CA GLN A 406 39.89 -2.36 -11.27
C GLN A 406 40.83 -1.33 -10.60
N LYS A 407 40.25 -0.33 -9.90
CA LYS A 407 41.04 0.67 -9.15
C LYS A 407 41.83 0.04 -8.00
N ASN A 408 41.19 -0.85 -7.24
CA ASN A 408 41.81 -1.53 -6.12
C ASN A 408 42.92 -2.50 -6.57
N LYS A 409 42.69 -3.22 -7.67
CA LYS A 409 43.73 -4.07 -8.30
C LYS A 409 44.97 -3.27 -8.70
N LYS A 410 44.78 -2.07 -9.31
CA LYS A 410 45.90 -1.17 -9.65
C LYS A 410 46.66 -0.63 -8.44
N ARG A 411 46.00 -0.59 -7.25
CA ARG A 411 46.61 -0.15 -5.99
C ARG A 411 47.20 -1.30 -5.17
N GLY A 412 47.18 -2.53 -5.70
CA GLY A 412 47.70 -3.71 -5.00
C GLY A 412 46.84 -4.19 -3.83
N ALA A 413 45.59 -3.70 -3.71
CA ALA A 413 44.69 -4.17 -2.66
C ALA A 413 44.15 -5.59 -2.99
N GLN A 414 44.22 -6.48 -2.02
CA GLN A 414 43.67 -7.85 -2.13
C GLN A 414 42.22 -7.88 -1.67
N ASP A 415 41.34 -7.13 -2.35
CA ASP A 415 39.91 -7.22 -2.09
C ASP A 415 39.35 -8.47 -2.77
N GLY A 416 39.16 -9.54 -1.98
CA GLY A 416 38.57 -10.79 -2.43
C GLY A 416 37.05 -10.84 -2.22
N TRP A 417 36.42 -11.85 -2.76
CA TRP A 417 34.98 -12.10 -2.57
C TRP A 417 34.59 -12.25 -1.09
N GLN A 418 35.50 -12.78 -0.25
CA GLN A 418 35.31 -12.86 1.19
C GLN A 418 35.19 -11.44 1.81
N SER A 419 36.02 -10.47 1.39
CA SER A 419 35.96 -9.11 1.94
C SER A 419 34.65 -8.41 1.63
N MET A 420 33.98 -8.81 0.55
CA MET A 420 32.63 -8.36 0.18
C MET A 420 31.50 -9.16 0.87
N GLY A 421 31.85 -10.15 1.69
CA GLY A 421 30.86 -11.05 2.33
C GLY A 421 30.22 -12.09 1.39
N LEU A 422 30.82 -12.29 0.19
CA LEU A 422 30.30 -13.16 -0.86
C LEU A 422 31.14 -14.45 -1.05
N GLY A 423 32.33 -14.52 -0.45
CA GLY A 423 33.25 -15.66 -0.51
C GLY A 423 33.41 -16.37 0.83
N THR A 424 34.18 -17.47 0.82
CA THR A 424 34.57 -18.18 2.01
C THR A 424 36.01 -17.87 2.40
N ALA A 425 36.37 -18.03 3.67
CA ALA A 425 37.75 -17.90 4.14
C ALA A 425 38.71 -18.87 3.44
N ALA A 426 38.26 -20.07 3.13
CA ALA A 426 39.05 -21.11 2.45
C ALA A 426 39.29 -20.81 0.95
N ALA A 427 38.46 -19.94 0.33
CA ALA A 427 38.52 -19.61 -1.09
C ALA A 427 38.16 -18.16 -1.33
N SER A 428 38.94 -17.25 -0.74
CA SER A 428 38.66 -15.78 -0.78
C SER A 428 38.67 -15.17 -2.18
N GLY A 429 39.36 -15.79 -3.13
CA GLY A 429 39.49 -15.33 -4.52
C GLY A 429 38.30 -15.64 -5.44
N ARG A 430 37.29 -16.36 -4.97
CA ARG A 430 36.11 -16.75 -5.76
C ARG A 430 34.81 -16.65 -4.97
N MET A 431 33.71 -16.52 -5.71
CA MET A 431 32.37 -16.50 -5.12
C MET A 431 32.04 -17.84 -4.45
N GLY A 432 31.43 -17.77 -3.27
CA GLY A 432 31.06 -18.93 -2.47
C GLY A 432 29.71 -19.53 -2.85
N TRP A 433 29.59 -20.16 -4.03
CA TRP A 433 28.33 -20.75 -4.49
C TRP A 433 27.73 -21.78 -3.52
N GLY A 434 28.58 -22.65 -2.95
CA GLY A 434 28.14 -23.62 -1.93
C GLY A 434 27.68 -22.95 -0.62
N LEU A 435 28.29 -21.78 -0.29
CA LEU A 435 27.85 -20.96 0.83
C LEU A 435 26.50 -20.33 0.53
N LEU A 436 26.32 -19.74 -0.67
CA LEU A 436 25.04 -19.18 -1.12
C LEU A 436 23.91 -20.21 -1.06
N GLY A 437 24.12 -21.42 -1.61
CA GLY A 437 23.10 -22.48 -1.59
C GLY A 437 22.71 -22.89 -0.16
N ARG A 438 23.69 -22.98 0.75
CA ARG A 438 23.44 -23.31 2.16
C ARG A 438 22.69 -22.17 2.89
N CYS A 439 23.07 -20.92 2.63
CA CYS A 439 22.36 -19.76 3.18
C CYS A 439 20.94 -19.64 2.62
N ALA A 440 20.74 -19.94 1.34
CA ALA A 440 19.41 -19.94 0.72
C ALA A 440 18.49 -21.00 1.37
N LEU A 441 19.02 -22.22 1.63
CA LEU A 441 18.24 -23.23 2.33
C LEU A 441 17.94 -22.84 3.78
N LEU A 442 18.89 -22.21 4.48
CA LEU A 442 18.68 -21.67 5.82
C LEU A 442 17.52 -20.65 5.83
N VAL A 443 17.56 -19.69 4.89
CA VAL A 443 16.51 -18.69 4.75
C VAL A 443 15.16 -19.31 4.38
N LEU A 444 15.16 -20.33 3.51
CA LEU A 444 13.93 -21.07 3.18
C LEU A 444 13.30 -21.70 4.43
N CYS A 445 14.10 -22.30 5.32
CA CYS A 445 13.59 -22.83 6.59
C CYS A 445 13.03 -21.73 7.50
N MET A 446 13.70 -20.56 7.56
CA MET A 446 13.22 -19.40 8.33
C MET A 446 11.89 -18.87 7.77
N LEU A 447 11.76 -18.77 6.45
CA LEU A 447 10.52 -18.34 5.79
C LEU A 447 9.39 -19.34 5.96
N ALA A 448 9.69 -20.64 5.86
CA ALA A 448 8.70 -21.69 6.13
C ALA A 448 8.15 -21.60 7.56
N TYR A 449 9.02 -21.35 8.54
CA TYR A 449 8.60 -21.09 9.91
C TYR A 449 7.65 -19.86 10.00
N LEU A 450 8.04 -18.73 9.41
CA LEU A 450 7.22 -17.51 9.43
C LEU A 450 5.87 -17.72 8.73
N TYR A 451 5.87 -18.46 7.62
CA TYR A 451 4.65 -18.79 6.88
C TYR A 451 3.70 -19.68 7.69
N VAL A 452 4.23 -20.69 8.38
CA VAL A 452 3.44 -21.55 9.28
C VAL A 452 2.86 -20.74 10.45
N LEU A 453 3.65 -19.83 11.03
CA LEU A 453 3.17 -18.95 12.09
C LEU A 453 2.03 -18.05 11.61
N LEU A 454 2.19 -17.44 10.44
CA LEU A 454 1.14 -16.64 9.81
C LEU A 454 -0.12 -17.47 9.51
N LEU A 455 0.05 -18.69 8.97
CA LEU A 455 -1.07 -19.59 8.68
C LEU A 455 -1.83 -19.95 9.96
N ILE A 456 -1.13 -20.16 11.08
CA ILE A 456 -1.78 -20.39 12.38
C ILE A 456 -2.58 -19.14 12.80
N CYS A 457 -2.02 -17.94 12.67
CA CYS A 457 -2.73 -16.70 13.00
C CYS A 457 -3.98 -16.50 12.13
N GLU A 458 -3.87 -16.79 10.83
CA GLU A 458 -4.99 -16.67 9.90
C GLU A 458 -6.11 -17.68 10.23
N LYS A 459 -5.76 -18.95 10.46
CA LYS A 459 -6.76 -20.01 10.72
C LYS A 459 -7.38 -19.92 12.12
N ALA A 460 -6.60 -19.51 13.13
CA ALA A 460 -7.10 -19.44 14.51
C ALA A 460 -7.81 -18.12 14.82
N PHE A 461 -7.38 -17.01 14.21
CA PHE A 461 -7.83 -15.67 14.57
C PHE A 461 -8.37 -14.86 13.40
N LEU A 462 -8.36 -15.40 12.17
CA LEU A 462 -8.73 -14.71 10.94
C LEU A 462 -7.93 -13.39 10.76
N LEU A 463 -6.64 -13.42 11.11
CA LEU A 463 -5.74 -12.26 11.07
C LEU A 463 -4.52 -12.56 10.20
N ASP A 464 -4.16 -11.63 9.36
CA ASP A 464 -2.85 -11.55 8.70
C ASP A 464 -1.90 -10.59 9.46
N PHE A 465 -0.65 -10.52 9.04
CA PHE A 465 0.30 -9.57 9.63
C PHE A 465 0.26 -8.25 8.88
N ARG A 466 -0.27 -7.23 9.56
CA ARG A 466 -0.46 -5.88 9.04
C ARG A 466 -0.28 -4.81 10.12
N PHE A 467 -0.21 -3.58 9.67
CA PHE A 467 -0.49 -2.40 10.47
C PHE A 467 -1.12 -1.37 9.54
N ILE A 468 -2.45 -1.29 9.57
CA ILE A 468 -3.28 -0.48 8.66
C ILE A 468 -3.13 -0.94 7.19
N TRP A 469 -1.91 -1.22 6.77
CA TRP A 469 -1.52 -1.72 5.47
C TRP A 469 -1.10 -3.20 5.55
N PRO A 470 -1.39 -4.03 4.55
CA PRO A 470 -0.96 -5.44 4.55
C PRO A 470 0.56 -5.56 4.41
N PHE A 471 1.16 -6.44 5.20
CA PHE A 471 2.57 -6.79 5.10
C PHE A 471 2.74 -8.27 4.70
N PHE A 472 2.40 -9.19 5.57
CA PHE A 472 2.53 -10.61 5.28
C PHE A 472 1.16 -11.27 5.27
N LYS A 473 0.78 -11.78 4.12
CA LYS A 473 -0.45 -12.53 3.88
C LYS A 473 -0.11 -13.92 3.41
N THR A 474 -1.00 -14.88 3.64
CA THR A 474 -0.91 -16.18 2.97
C THR A 474 -1.10 -16.02 1.48
N PHE A 475 -0.42 -16.86 0.71
CA PHE A 475 -0.49 -16.82 -0.74
C PHE A 475 -1.58 -17.76 -1.28
N ASP A 476 -2.33 -17.30 -2.26
CA ASP A 476 -2.91 -18.17 -3.26
C ASP A 476 -1.87 -18.61 -4.29
N ALA A 477 -2.25 -19.53 -5.18
CA ALA A 477 -1.32 -20.08 -6.18
C ALA A 477 -0.79 -19.01 -7.15
N ALA A 478 -1.62 -18.03 -7.52
CA ALA A 478 -1.23 -16.97 -8.46
C ALA A 478 -0.22 -16.03 -7.81
N ARG A 479 -0.47 -15.58 -6.57
CA ARG A 479 0.45 -14.70 -5.81
C ARG A 479 1.75 -15.42 -5.45
N PHE A 480 1.70 -16.71 -5.12
CA PHE A 480 2.92 -17.50 -4.92
C PHE A 480 3.73 -17.60 -6.21
N GLY A 481 3.09 -17.80 -7.35
CA GLY A 481 3.74 -17.74 -8.66
C GLY A 481 4.44 -16.40 -8.90
N GLN A 482 3.77 -15.29 -8.59
CA GLN A 482 4.38 -13.96 -8.70
C GLN A 482 5.55 -13.78 -7.72
N PHE A 483 5.43 -14.25 -6.49
CA PHE A 483 6.57 -14.26 -5.54
C PHE A 483 7.80 -14.94 -6.15
N CYS A 484 7.63 -16.10 -6.75
CA CYS A 484 8.73 -16.83 -7.41
C CYS A 484 9.32 -16.08 -8.61
N VAL A 485 8.50 -15.34 -9.37
CA VAL A 485 8.94 -14.56 -10.54
C VAL A 485 9.74 -13.32 -10.13
N TYR A 486 9.31 -12.60 -9.10
CA TYR A 486 9.99 -11.36 -8.67
C TYR A 486 11.20 -11.62 -7.77
N LEU A 487 11.20 -12.69 -6.98
CA LEU A 487 12.24 -12.99 -5.99
C LEU A 487 13.68 -12.98 -6.53
N PRO A 488 14.00 -13.49 -7.73
CA PRO A 488 15.37 -13.48 -8.24
C PRO A 488 15.96 -12.07 -8.37
N VAL A 489 15.18 -11.09 -8.85
CA VAL A 489 15.64 -9.70 -8.99
C VAL A 489 15.79 -9.04 -7.62
N PHE A 490 14.83 -9.26 -6.72
CA PHE A 490 14.93 -8.79 -5.33
C PHE A 490 16.15 -9.38 -4.63
N ALA A 491 16.39 -10.69 -4.76
CA ALA A 491 17.56 -11.36 -4.19
C ALA A 491 18.88 -10.78 -4.71
N LEU A 492 18.99 -10.58 -6.02
CA LEU A 492 20.19 -10.00 -6.63
C LEU A 492 20.41 -8.57 -6.13
N PHE A 493 19.36 -7.75 -6.09
CA PHE A 493 19.44 -6.39 -5.55
C PHE A 493 19.94 -6.37 -4.11
N PHE A 494 19.32 -7.13 -3.21
CA PHE A 494 19.69 -7.14 -1.79
C PHE A 494 21.08 -7.75 -1.55
N ILE A 495 21.50 -8.76 -2.30
CA ILE A 495 22.87 -9.33 -2.20
C ILE A 495 23.90 -8.25 -2.58
N LEU A 496 23.71 -7.57 -3.71
CA LEU A 496 24.61 -6.52 -4.16
C LEU A 496 24.61 -5.33 -3.19
N ASN A 497 23.44 -4.88 -2.78
CA ASN A 497 23.30 -3.77 -1.84
C ASN A 497 23.99 -4.07 -0.49
N ASN A 498 23.76 -5.24 0.08
CA ASN A 498 24.40 -5.64 1.34
C ASN A 498 25.93 -5.82 1.19
N SER A 499 26.38 -6.33 0.05
CA SER A 499 27.82 -6.43 -0.21
C SER A 499 28.50 -5.04 -0.32
N LYS A 500 27.76 -4.03 -0.74
CA LYS A 500 28.21 -2.63 -0.83
C LYS A 500 28.12 -1.86 0.49
N ILE A 501 27.19 -2.24 1.36
CA ILE A 501 26.92 -1.56 2.62
C ILE A 501 27.63 -2.27 3.78
N MET A 502 27.26 -3.52 4.05
CA MET A 502 27.71 -4.23 5.26
C MET A 502 29.21 -4.48 5.26
N ALA A 503 29.74 -4.93 4.13
CA ALA A 503 31.13 -5.31 4.04
C ALA A 503 32.10 -4.12 4.11
N PRO A 504 31.93 -3.02 3.33
CA PRO A 504 32.79 -1.85 3.42
C PRO A 504 32.63 -1.03 4.70
N ALA A 505 31.46 -1.08 5.34
CA ALA A 505 31.19 -0.34 6.58
C ALA A 505 31.72 -1.01 7.84
N ARG A 506 32.46 -2.13 7.72
CA ARG A 506 33.09 -2.78 8.88
C ARG A 506 33.95 -1.80 9.65
N CYS A 507 33.81 -1.83 10.96
CA CYS A 507 34.52 -0.96 11.89
C CYS A 507 34.76 -1.72 13.20
N LYS A 508 35.50 -1.13 14.14
CA LYS A 508 35.75 -1.73 15.45
C LYS A 508 34.46 -2.25 16.13
N ALA A 509 33.35 -1.51 16.02
CA ALA A 509 32.08 -1.91 16.59
C ALA A 509 31.53 -3.23 15.98
N THR A 510 31.85 -3.55 14.73
CA THR A 510 31.43 -4.82 14.08
C THR A 510 31.94 -6.04 14.81
N TYR A 511 33.11 -5.95 15.44
CA TYR A 511 33.78 -7.05 16.16
C TYR A 511 33.52 -7.04 17.66
N LEU A 512 32.95 -5.96 18.21
CA LEU A 512 32.60 -5.88 19.62
C LEU A 512 31.36 -6.74 19.92
N PRO A 513 31.38 -7.55 20.99
CA PRO A 513 30.23 -8.36 21.37
C PRO A 513 29.07 -7.49 21.89
N GLY A 514 27.88 -8.08 21.95
CA GLY A 514 26.71 -7.50 22.58
C GLY A 514 26.06 -6.32 21.84
N PHE A 515 25.14 -5.67 22.54
CA PHE A 515 24.28 -4.63 21.98
C PHE A 515 25.02 -3.34 21.60
N LYS A 516 26.04 -2.94 22.35
CA LYS A 516 26.87 -1.78 22.03
C LYS A 516 27.59 -1.95 20.69
N GLY A 517 28.16 -3.14 20.46
CA GLY A 517 28.79 -3.46 19.17
C GLY A 517 27.77 -3.46 18.02
N PHE A 518 26.58 -3.99 18.26
CA PHE A 518 25.50 -3.98 17.28
C PHE A 518 25.11 -2.53 16.91
N LEU A 519 24.73 -1.70 17.86
CA LEU A 519 24.33 -0.31 17.63
C LEU A 519 25.45 0.51 16.97
N GLY A 520 26.71 0.29 17.39
CA GLY A 520 27.87 1.01 16.88
C GLY A 520 28.12 0.80 15.38
N CYS A 521 27.66 -0.31 14.79
CA CYS A 521 27.72 -0.53 13.33
C CYS A 521 26.36 -0.38 12.64
N TRP A 522 25.27 -0.77 13.30
CA TRP A 522 23.93 -0.74 12.70
C TRP A 522 23.50 0.64 12.20
N TRP A 523 23.70 1.71 12.95
CA TRP A 523 23.21 3.03 12.60
C TRP A 523 23.73 3.52 11.23
N ARG A 524 24.98 3.17 10.86
CA ARG A 524 25.54 3.49 9.54
C ARG A 524 24.92 2.65 8.44
N ASN A 525 24.75 1.36 8.70
CA ASN A 525 24.09 0.45 7.77
C ASN A 525 22.64 0.88 7.53
N ALA A 526 21.93 1.24 8.59
CA ALA A 526 20.56 1.76 8.52
C ALA A 526 20.50 3.06 7.70
N LEU A 527 21.38 4.04 8.00
CA LEU A 527 21.43 5.29 7.24
C LEU A 527 21.68 5.05 5.76
N MET A 528 22.58 4.15 5.41
CA MET A 528 22.88 3.81 4.02
C MET A 528 21.71 3.12 3.32
N MET A 529 20.94 2.28 4.02
CA MET A 529 19.80 1.58 3.45
C MET A 529 18.56 2.48 3.32
N VAL A 530 18.32 3.34 4.31
CA VAL A 530 17.09 4.16 4.41
C VAL A 530 17.29 5.56 3.83
N GLY A 531 18.51 6.08 3.83
CA GLY A 531 18.79 7.52 3.59
C GLY A 531 18.24 8.05 2.27
N GLY A 532 18.32 7.29 1.20
CA GLY A 532 17.76 7.70 -0.10
C GLY A 532 16.24 7.86 -0.04
N ILE A 533 15.54 6.88 0.53
CA ILE A 533 14.08 6.90 0.71
C ILE A 533 13.69 8.04 1.65
N LEU A 534 14.41 8.20 2.76
CA LEU A 534 14.12 9.24 3.75
C LEU A 534 14.27 10.65 3.16
N ILE A 535 15.27 10.88 2.30
CA ILE A 535 15.43 12.17 1.62
C ILE A 535 14.19 12.52 0.80
N ILE A 536 13.65 11.58 0.03
CA ILE A 536 12.44 11.83 -0.78
C ILE A 536 11.25 12.11 0.14
N VAL A 537 11.06 11.28 1.17
CA VAL A 537 9.96 11.47 2.13
C VAL A 537 10.03 12.86 2.77
N LEU A 538 11.22 13.30 3.17
CA LEU A 538 11.37 14.64 3.78
C LEU A 538 11.10 15.76 2.77
N ILE A 539 11.61 15.66 1.55
CA ILE A 539 11.38 16.66 0.49
C ILE A 539 9.89 16.73 0.13
N GLU A 540 9.21 15.61 0.11
CA GLU A 540 7.82 15.50 -0.30
C GLU A 540 6.86 15.94 0.80
N TYR A 541 7.01 15.39 2.01
CA TYR A 541 6.01 15.54 3.06
C TYR A 541 6.22 16.75 3.97
N ILE A 542 7.44 17.25 4.17
CA ILE A 542 7.65 18.42 5.04
C ILE A 542 6.94 19.65 4.47
N PRO A 543 7.11 20.05 3.20
CA PRO A 543 6.40 21.19 2.64
C PRO A 543 4.87 21.00 2.67
N PHE A 544 4.42 19.78 2.42
CA PHE A 544 3.00 19.45 2.43
C PHE A 544 2.37 19.62 3.82
N PHE A 545 2.97 19.04 4.86
CA PHE A 545 2.46 19.16 6.23
C PHE A 545 2.63 20.57 6.82
N MET A 546 3.60 21.33 6.32
CA MET A 546 3.76 22.75 6.67
C MET A 546 2.86 23.69 5.86
N ASN A 547 2.05 23.12 4.97
CA ASN A 547 1.18 23.89 4.06
C ASN A 547 1.94 24.87 3.14
N ILE A 548 3.16 24.52 2.76
CA ILE A 548 4.00 25.32 1.84
C ILE A 548 3.66 25.00 0.36
N ALA A 549 3.04 23.85 0.11
CA ALA A 549 2.59 23.40 -1.21
C ALA A 549 1.05 23.28 -1.24
N PRO A 550 0.30 24.38 -1.03
CA PRO A 550 -1.15 24.35 -0.98
C PRO A 550 -1.72 24.03 -2.37
N GLY A 551 -2.71 23.16 -2.40
CA GLY A 551 -3.44 22.83 -3.62
C GLY A 551 -2.65 22.23 -4.77
N ALA A 552 -1.32 22.41 -4.77
CA ALA A 552 -0.42 21.83 -5.76
C ALA A 552 -0.20 20.36 -5.51
N ASP A 553 0.21 19.66 -6.54
CA ASP A 553 0.80 18.34 -6.37
C ASP A 553 2.03 18.44 -5.49
N LEU A 554 2.28 17.41 -4.70
CA LEU A 554 3.59 17.17 -4.13
C LEU A 554 4.62 17.14 -5.28
N LEU A 555 5.89 17.41 -4.98
CA LEU A 555 6.94 17.55 -5.99
C LEU A 555 6.94 16.42 -7.04
N PHE A 556 6.64 15.21 -6.60
CA PHE A 556 6.52 14.03 -7.47
C PHE A 556 5.12 13.41 -7.42
N GLY A 557 4.12 14.15 -6.96
CA GLY A 557 2.78 13.68 -6.61
C GLY A 557 2.07 12.86 -7.69
N SER A 558 0.86 13.22 -8.03
CA SER A 558 0.06 12.47 -9.01
C SER A 558 0.66 12.42 -10.41
N THR A 559 1.53 13.38 -10.77
CA THR A 559 2.14 13.44 -12.10
C THR A 559 3.24 12.39 -12.30
N PHE A 560 4.08 12.14 -11.28
CA PHE A 560 5.23 11.25 -11.37
C PHE A 560 5.16 10.02 -10.45
N GLY A 561 4.00 9.57 -10.07
CA GLY A 561 3.88 8.33 -9.34
C GLY A 561 3.21 8.45 -7.98
N GLY A 562 2.06 9.12 -7.93
CA GLY A 562 1.27 9.29 -6.72
C GLY A 562 1.17 8.05 -5.83
N PRO A 563 0.85 6.84 -6.36
CA PRO A 563 0.83 5.63 -5.56
C PRO A 563 2.18 5.28 -4.94
N PHE A 564 3.27 5.43 -5.69
CA PHE A 564 4.61 5.10 -5.22
C PHE A 564 5.10 6.10 -4.17
N MET A 565 4.80 7.38 -4.35
CA MET A 565 5.18 8.41 -3.38
C MET A 565 4.44 8.21 -2.06
N SER A 566 3.15 7.95 -2.09
CA SER A 566 2.37 7.67 -0.87
C SER A 566 2.77 6.37 -0.17
N LEU A 567 3.36 5.40 -0.87
CA LEU A 567 3.91 4.17 -0.29
C LEU A 567 5.24 4.38 0.44
N LEU A 568 6.03 5.40 0.05
CA LEU A 568 7.37 5.62 0.59
C LEU A 568 7.41 5.73 2.11
N ILE A 569 6.42 6.39 2.71
CA ILE A 569 6.36 6.54 4.17
C ILE A 569 6.31 5.19 4.89
N LEU A 570 5.75 4.17 4.25
CA LEU A 570 5.68 2.81 4.78
C LEU A 570 7.01 2.05 4.61
N PHE A 571 7.82 2.40 3.60
CA PHE A 571 9.09 1.71 3.38
C PHE A 571 10.18 2.11 4.37
N VAL A 572 10.14 3.32 4.91
CA VAL A 572 11.13 3.75 5.90
C VAL A 572 11.20 2.79 7.09
N PRO A 573 10.11 2.48 7.82
CA PRO A 573 10.17 1.51 8.92
C PRO A 573 10.49 0.09 8.45
N GLN A 574 10.03 -0.35 7.27
CA GLN A 574 10.34 -1.67 6.73
C GLN A 574 11.84 -1.84 6.48
N VAL A 575 12.46 -0.88 5.81
CA VAL A 575 13.90 -0.92 5.50
C VAL A 575 14.74 -0.78 6.78
N LEU A 576 14.26 -0.06 7.80
CA LEU A 576 14.89 -0.05 9.13
C LEU A 576 14.90 -1.45 9.74
N VAL A 577 13.79 -2.19 9.70
CA VAL A 577 13.73 -3.59 10.17
C VAL A 577 14.68 -4.47 9.36
N PHE A 578 14.70 -4.33 8.02
CA PHE A 578 15.64 -5.07 7.17
C PHE A 578 17.09 -4.75 7.51
N SER A 579 17.41 -3.50 7.86
CA SER A 579 18.77 -3.11 8.27
C SER A 579 19.20 -3.79 9.58
N VAL A 580 18.26 -3.99 10.51
CA VAL A 580 18.50 -4.77 11.75
C VAL A 580 18.83 -6.21 11.41
N LEU A 581 17.99 -6.88 10.61
CA LEU A 581 18.17 -8.26 10.19
C LEU A 581 19.51 -8.44 9.44
N CYS A 582 19.79 -7.59 8.46
CA CYS A 582 21.02 -7.65 7.67
C CYS A 582 22.28 -7.43 8.52
N THR A 583 22.24 -6.46 9.45
CA THR A 583 23.38 -6.18 10.32
C THR A 583 23.64 -7.33 11.31
N TYR A 584 22.57 -7.84 11.93
CA TYR A 584 22.66 -8.96 12.86
C TYR A 584 23.22 -10.20 12.19
N THR A 585 22.62 -10.61 11.08
CA THR A 585 23.01 -11.83 10.34
C THR A 585 24.43 -11.72 9.79
N TYR A 586 24.85 -10.56 9.27
CA TYR A 586 26.21 -10.34 8.81
C TYR A 586 27.24 -10.48 9.94
N ARG A 587 26.99 -9.85 11.08
CA ARG A 587 27.88 -9.99 12.25
C ARG A 587 27.98 -11.43 12.75
N ARG A 588 26.88 -12.18 12.64
CA ARG A 588 26.79 -13.56 13.12
C ARG A 588 27.40 -14.58 12.16
N THR A 589 27.23 -14.38 10.87
CA THR A 589 27.60 -15.37 9.84
C THR A 589 28.83 -15.01 9.03
N GLY A 590 29.34 -13.77 9.14
CA GLY A 590 30.46 -13.28 8.30
C GLY A 590 30.13 -13.17 6.81
N SER A 591 28.88 -13.42 6.43
CA SER A 591 28.40 -13.38 5.05
C SER A 591 27.16 -12.49 4.92
N VAL A 592 26.99 -11.87 3.76
CA VAL A 592 25.81 -11.03 3.47
C VAL A 592 24.59 -11.86 3.05
N TYR A 593 24.75 -13.12 2.68
CA TYR A 593 23.71 -13.91 2.03
C TYR A 593 22.46 -14.11 2.89
N VAL A 594 22.62 -14.48 4.18
CA VAL A 594 21.46 -14.75 5.03
C VAL A 594 20.59 -13.50 5.17
N GLY A 595 21.19 -12.36 5.54
CA GLY A 595 20.45 -11.11 5.70
C GLY A 595 19.85 -10.60 4.39
N ALA A 596 20.62 -10.65 3.30
CA ALA A 596 20.18 -10.21 1.99
C ALA A 596 19.01 -11.04 1.46
N LEU A 597 19.09 -12.36 1.54
CA LEU A 597 18.02 -13.25 1.09
C LEU A 597 16.78 -13.15 1.98
N THR A 598 16.95 -12.99 3.29
CA THR A 598 15.82 -12.75 4.21
C THR A 598 15.12 -11.43 3.86
N ALA A 599 15.86 -10.33 3.74
CA ALA A 599 15.28 -9.02 3.40
C ALA A 599 14.62 -9.03 2.01
N ALA A 600 15.26 -9.66 1.02
CA ALA A 600 14.71 -9.82 -0.33
C ALA A 600 13.38 -10.59 -0.32
N SER A 601 13.33 -11.69 0.41
CA SER A 601 12.14 -12.53 0.51
C SER A 601 11.00 -11.82 1.24
N LEU A 602 11.30 -11.13 2.34
CA LEU A 602 10.28 -10.35 3.06
C LEU A 602 9.77 -9.18 2.21
N ALA A 603 10.66 -8.42 1.55
CA ALA A 603 10.27 -7.33 0.65
C ALA A 603 9.43 -7.84 -0.54
N CYS A 604 9.85 -8.93 -1.17
CA CYS A 604 9.10 -9.56 -2.26
C CYS A 604 7.74 -10.07 -1.78
N TRP A 605 7.68 -10.67 -0.58
CA TRP A 605 6.42 -11.13 0.02
C TRP A 605 5.44 -9.98 0.26
N ILE A 606 5.91 -8.88 0.85
CA ILE A 606 5.08 -7.68 1.07
C ILE A 606 4.52 -7.15 -0.26
N VAL A 607 5.37 -7.04 -1.28
CA VAL A 607 4.95 -6.54 -2.60
C VAL A 607 3.96 -7.49 -3.26
N THR A 608 4.21 -8.80 -3.30
CA THR A 608 3.34 -9.75 -3.99
C THR A 608 2.10 -10.12 -3.21
N GLY A 609 2.14 -10.05 -1.88
CA GLY A 609 0.99 -10.26 -1.01
C GLY A 609 0.05 -9.07 -0.94
N GLY A 610 0.59 -7.84 -0.93
CA GLY A 610 -0.16 -6.60 -0.70
C GLY A 610 -0.53 -5.81 -1.95
N SER A 611 0.16 -6.02 -3.10
CA SER A 611 -0.12 -5.26 -4.32
C SER A 611 -1.31 -5.79 -5.12
N SER A 612 -1.90 -4.90 -5.91
CA SER A 612 -2.89 -5.32 -6.91
C SER A 612 -2.23 -6.13 -8.03
N MET A 613 -3.00 -7.05 -8.58
CA MET A 613 -2.58 -7.97 -9.63
C MET A 613 -3.45 -7.78 -10.89
N LEU A 614 -2.79 -7.78 -12.05
CA LEU A 614 -3.43 -7.69 -13.37
C LEU A 614 -4.25 -8.92 -13.71
#